data_19ac78712f2385f4249059fb17121f7d
#
_entry.id   19ac78712f2385f4249059fb17121f7d
#
_cell.length_a   1.000
_cell.length_b   1.000
_cell.length_c   1.000
_cell.angle_alpha   90.00
_cell.angle_beta   90.00
_cell.angle_gamma   90.00
#
_symmetry.space_group_name_H-M   'P 1'
#
loop_
_entity.id
_entity.type
_entity.pdbx_description
1 polymer ?
#
loop_
_entity_poly.entity_id
_entity_poly.type
_entity_poly.pdbx_seq_one_letter_code
_entity_poly.pdbx_strand_id
1 'polypeptide(L)' 'KYYFITYQATNNEGSVSKWNQVIDISPMEFIKKVESAEDGATPYRKYRSFVVINTCEISVEDYNKFEDKF' A
#
# COMPACT_ATOMS: atom_id res chain seq x y z
N LYS A 1 6.06 0.24 14.91
CA LYS A 1 6.98 -0.27 13.89
C LYS A 1 6.67 0.35 12.54
N TYR A 2 7.69 0.43 11.71
CA TYR A 2 7.61 1.04 10.39
C TYR A 2 8.00 0.02 9.35
N TYR A 3 7.33 0.06 8.19
CA TYR A 3 7.56 -0.93 7.13
C TYR A 3 7.66 -0.26 5.78
N PHE A 4 8.52 -0.82 4.93
CA PHE A 4 8.51 -0.57 3.50
C PHE A 4 7.76 -1.73 2.85
N ILE A 5 6.75 -1.42 2.07
CA ILE A 5 5.88 -2.43 1.49
C ILE A 5 5.77 -2.22 -0.01
N THR A 6 5.82 -3.32 -0.75
CA THR A 6 5.51 -3.34 -2.17
C THR A 6 4.25 -4.18 -2.35
N TYR A 7 3.27 -3.64 -3.02
CA TYR A 7 2.01 -4.35 -3.24
C TYR A 7 1.52 -4.11 -4.65
N GLN A 8 0.62 -4.96 -5.09
CA GLN A 8 0.03 -4.85 -6.41
C GLN A 8 -1.48 -5.03 -6.33
N ALA A 9 -2.16 -4.54 -7.35
CA ALA A 9 -3.59 -4.75 -7.50
C ALA A 9 -3.94 -4.80 -8.98
N THR A 10 -5.08 -5.37 -9.29
CA THR A 10 -5.59 -5.50 -10.65
C THR A 10 -6.76 -4.56 -10.82
N ASN A 11 -6.79 -3.83 -11.93
CA ASN A 11 -7.93 -2.96 -12.23
C ASN A 11 -9.04 -3.73 -12.95
N ASN A 12 -10.11 -3.04 -13.28
CA ASN A 12 -11.27 -3.67 -13.93
C ASN A 12 -10.97 -4.17 -15.34
N GLU A 13 -9.88 -3.72 -15.93
CA GLU A 13 -9.48 -4.13 -17.28
C GLU A 13 -8.48 -5.27 -17.27
N GLY A 14 -8.12 -5.76 -16.09
CA GLY A 14 -7.16 -6.84 -15.96
C GLY A 14 -5.71 -6.41 -15.92
N SER A 15 -5.45 -5.11 -15.93
CA SER A 15 -4.08 -4.60 -15.84
C SER A 15 -3.62 -4.59 -14.40
N VAL A 16 -2.35 -4.95 -14.19
CA VAL A 16 -1.75 -5.00 -12.86
C VAL A 16 -0.86 -3.77 -12.65
N SER A 17 -1.01 -3.14 -11.50
CA SER A 17 -0.15 -2.04 -11.09
C SER A 17 0.53 -2.39 -9.78
N LYS A 18 1.74 -1.86 -9.58
CA LYS A 18 2.53 -2.08 -8.39
C LYS A 18 2.87 -0.75 -7.75
N TRP A 19 2.90 -0.74 -6.43
CA TRP A 19 3.25 0.47 -5.68
C TRP A 19 4.22 0.13 -4.57
N ASN A 20 5.03 1.11 -4.20
CA ASN A 20 5.88 1.07 -3.02
C ASN A 20 5.36 2.11 -2.04
N GLN A 21 5.36 1.77 -0.76
CA GLN A 21 4.85 2.66 0.26
C GLN A 21 5.58 2.42 1.57
N VAL A 22 5.72 3.46 2.38
CA VAL A 22 6.14 3.29 3.78
C VAL A 22 4.93 3.51 4.67
N ILE A 23 4.80 2.67 5.69
CA ILE A 23 3.62 2.65 6.55
C ILE A 23 4.06 2.53 8.01
N ASP A 24 3.21 2.99 8.90
CA ASP A 24 3.42 2.90 10.35
C ASP A 24 2.42 1.96 11.02
N ILE A 25 1.72 1.18 10.23
CA ILE A 25 0.79 0.15 10.70
C ILE A 25 1.24 -1.19 10.12
N SER A 26 0.64 -2.29 10.56
CA SER A 26 1.01 -3.58 10.01
C SER A 26 0.62 -3.69 8.54
N PRO A 27 1.36 -4.48 7.75
CA PRO A 27 1.02 -4.66 6.33
C PRO A 27 -0.41 -5.16 6.12
N MET A 28 -0.91 -6.05 6.98
CA MET A 28 -2.28 -6.56 6.86
C MET A 28 -3.31 -5.46 7.11
N GLU A 29 -3.06 -4.61 8.10
CA GLU A 29 -3.95 -3.48 8.35
C GLU A 29 -3.95 -2.50 7.18
N PHE A 30 -2.77 -2.27 6.60
CA PHE A 30 -2.65 -1.39 5.44
C PHE A 30 -3.48 -1.91 4.27
N ILE A 31 -3.34 -3.20 3.95
CA ILE A 31 -4.08 -3.80 2.84
C ILE A 31 -5.59 -3.73 3.07
N LYS A 32 -6.03 -3.98 4.30
CA LYS A 32 -7.45 -3.85 4.62
C LYS A 32 -7.95 -2.43 4.43
N LYS A 33 -7.13 -1.44 4.77
CA LYS A 33 -7.52 -0.04 4.59
C LYS A 33 -7.66 0.33 3.12
N VAL A 34 -6.73 -0.10 2.27
CA VAL A 34 -6.83 0.23 0.85
C VAL A 34 -7.99 -0.51 0.18
N GLU A 35 -8.26 -1.75 0.60
CA GLU A 35 -9.40 -2.49 0.07
C GLU A 35 -10.73 -1.87 0.49
N SER A 36 -10.77 -1.25 1.65
CA SER A 36 -11.99 -0.64 2.19
C SER A 36 -12.19 0.81 1.77
N ALA A 37 -11.26 1.38 1.03
CA ALA A 37 -11.35 2.78 0.63
C ALA A 37 -12.49 2.96 -0.37
N GLU A 38 -13.58 3.58 0.08
CA GLU A 38 -14.80 3.70 -0.71
C GLU A 38 -15.22 5.15 -0.95
N ASP A 39 -14.44 6.10 -0.48
CA ASP A 39 -14.84 7.50 -0.52
C ASP A 39 -14.72 8.16 -1.89
N GLY A 40 -14.21 7.44 -2.87
CA GLY A 40 -14.07 7.97 -4.21
C GLY A 40 -12.88 8.87 -4.39
N ALA A 41 -12.30 9.34 -3.30
CA ALA A 41 -11.16 10.26 -3.35
C ALA A 41 -9.83 9.54 -3.47
N THR A 42 -9.83 8.24 -3.33
CA THR A 42 -8.61 7.45 -3.33
C THR A 42 -8.43 6.75 -4.68
N PRO A 43 -7.20 6.68 -5.20
CA PRO A 43 -6.95 5.96 -6.45
C PRO A 43 -7.19 4.46 -6.35
N TYR A 44 -7.28 3.92 -5.15
CA TYR A 44 -7.44 2.48 -4.94
C TYR A 44 -8.85 1.97 -5.28
N ARG A 45 -9.82 2.84 -5.41
CA ARG A 45 -11.20 2.43 -5.69
C ARG A 45 -11.36 1.59 -6.95
N LYS A 46 -10.53 1.87 -7.94
CA LYS A 46 -10.61 1.19 -9.23
C LYS A 46 -9.92 -0.17 -9.24
N TYR A 47 -9.30 -0.54 -8.14
CA TYR A 47 -8.47 -1.73 -8.09
C TYR A 47 -9.05 -2.76 -7.15
N ARG A 48 -8.69 -4.00 -7.42
CA ARG A 48 -9.08 -5.15 -6.60
C ARG A 48 -7.94 -6.13 -6.56
N SER A 49 -8.12 -7.20 -5.78
CA SER A 49 -7.13 -8.27 -5.67
C SER A 49 -5.78 -7.73 -5.22
N PHE A 50 -5.82 -6.97 -4.12
CA PHE A 50 -4.59 -6.42 -3.54
C PHE A 50 -3.74 -7.53 -2.96
N VAL A 51 -2.48 -7.57 -3.35
CA VAL A 51 -1.52 -8.58 -2.89
C VAL A 51 -0.26 -7.89 -2.44
N VAL A 52 0.20 -8.23 -1.24
CA VAL A 52 1.51 -7.78 -0.77
C VAL A 52 2.57 -8.66 -1.39
N ILE A 53 3.48 -8.06 -2.14
CA ILE A 53 4.56 -8.79 -2.80
C ILE A 53 5.75 -8.91 -1.88
N ASN A 54 6.07 -7.83 -1.18
CA ASN A 54 7.22 -7.78 -0.30
C ASN A 54 6.98 -6.80 0.82
N THR A 55 7.57 -7.07 1.97
CA THR A 55 7.50 -6.17 3.12
C THR A 55 8.77 -6.32 3.92
N CYS A 56 9.27 -5.20 4.43
CA CYS A 56 10.41 -5.26 5.33
C CYS A 56 10.27 -4.16 6.39
N GLU A 57 10.68 -4.48 7.60
CA GLU A 57 10.68 -3.52 8.69
C GLU A 57 11.84 -2.55 8.48
N ILE A 58 11.57 -1.25 8.67
CA ILE A 58 12.57 -0.21 8.48
C ILE A 58 12.66 0.64 9.74
N SER A 59 13.73 1.42 9.84
CA SER A 59 13.92 2.35 10.93
C SER A 59 13.02 3.56 10.76
N VAL A 60 12.80 4.28 11.86
CA VAL A 60 12.06 5.54 11.79
C VAL A 60 12.79 6.55 10.90
N GLU A 61 14.11 6.47 10.87
CA GLU A 61 14.91 7.37 10.04
C GLU A 61 14.63 7.13 8.56
N ASP A 62 14.60 5.87 8.15
CA ASP A 62 14.28 5.51 6.77
C ASP A 62 12.85 5.86 6.42
N TYR A 63 11.93 5.64 7.35
CA TYR A 63 10.53 6.02 7.17
C TYR A 63 10.41 7.52 6.89
N ASN A 64 11.15 8.33 7.62
CA ASN A 64 11.08 9.78 7.47
C ASN A 64 11.73 10.30 6.19
N LYS A 65 12.56 9.50 5.54
CA LYS A 65 13.18 9.88 4.27
C LYS A 65 12.22 9.76 3.09
N PHE A 66 11.15 9.00 3.24
CA PHE A 66 10.16 8.85 2.18
C PHE A 66 9.29 10.10 2.09
N GLU A 67 9.04 10.56 0.87
CA GLU A 67 8.23 11.76 0.67
C GLU A 67 6.74 11.47 0.77
N ASP A 68 6.31 10.34 0.23
CA ASP A 68 4.89 9.96 0.17
C ASP A 68 4.57 8.93 1.24
N LYS A 69 4.39 9.39 2.47
CA LYS A 69 3.98 8.50 3.54
C LYS A 69 2.47 8.27 3.49
N PHE A 70 2.12 7.06 3.81
CA PHE A 70 0.70 6.72 3.92
C PHE A 70 0.12 7.23 5.21
#